data_5ac77c33b49dc2d97e692960151c10cc
#
_entry.id   5ac77c33b49dc2d97e692960151c10cc
#
_cell.length_a   1.000
_cell.length_b   1.000
_cell.length_c   1.000
_cell.angle_alpha   90.00
_cell.angle_beta   90.00
_cell.angle_gamma   90.00
#
_symmetry.space_group_name_H-M   'P 1'
#
loop_
_entity.id
_entity.type
_entity.pdbx_description
1 polymer ?
#
loop_
_entity_poly.entity_id
_entity_poly.type
_entity_poly.pdbx_seq_one_letter_code
_entity_poly.pdbx_strand_id
1 'polypeptide(L)'
;VEEAAALFGEHVKVGQFAKISGEHVEVYAHKKSAEMPPSIVAMIATDKAGAAVAHEAALQISAMGAKWLTREDVPADVVESERRVATEKSLAEGKPEKIVPKIVEGRLNAFFKEVVLLEQPFVKDPSKTVGDLFKEVGGNATAFARVEVGKGEEE
;
A
#
# COMPACT_ATOMS: atom_id res chain seq x y z
N VAL A 1 -19.51 -9.08 6.92
CA VAL A 1 -19.22 -9.22 5.48
C VAL A 1 -20.46 -8.87 4.65
N GLU A 2 -21.60 -9.44 4.97
CA GLU A 2 -22.87 -9.15 4.26
C GLU A 2 -23.31 -7.69 4.41
N GLU A 3 -23.12 -7.12 5.58
CA GLU A 3 -23.41 -5.70 5.80
C GLU A 3 -22.51 -4.79 4.96
N ALA A 4 -21.24 -5.13 4.85
CA ALA A 4 -20.31 -4.41 3.99
C ALA A 4 -20.69 -4.56 2.50
N ALA A 5 -21.08 -5.76 2.06
CA ALA A 5 -21.53 -6.00 0.71
C ALA A 5 -22.82 -5.23 0.38
N ALA A 6 -23.79 -5.20 1.30
CA ALA A 6 -25.00 -4.41 1.17
C ALA A 6 -24.72 -2.91 1.12
N LEU A 7 -23.78 -2.44 1.94
CA LEU A 7 -23.37 -1.03 2.00
C LEU A 7 -22.71 -0.57 0.71
N PHE A 8 -21.86 -1.39 0.11
CA PHE A 8 -21.10 -1.07 -1.10
C PHE A 8 -21.75 -1.62 -2.39
N GLY A 9 -22.68 -2.56 -2.28
CA GLY A 9 -23.33 -3.18 -3.43
C GLY A 9 -22.41 -4.04 -4.30
N GLU A 10 -21.24 -4.47 -3.80
CA GLU A 10 -20.19 -5.13 -4.57
C GLU A 10 -19.66 -6.39 -3.88
N HIS A 11 -20.30 -7.53 -4.13
CA HIS A 11 -19.93 -8.82 -3.53
C HIS A 11 -18.55 -9.32 -3.92
N VAL A 12 -18.07 -9.01 -5.13
CA VAL A 12 -16.77 -9.45 -5.63
C VAL A 12 -15.63 -8.82 -4.85
N LYS A 13 -15.72 -7.54 -4.51
CA LYS A 13 -14.70 -6.82 -3.75
C LYS A 13 -14.66 -7.27 -2.28
N VAL A 14 -15.80 -7.58 -1.70
CA VAL A 14 -15.88 -8.18 -0.37
C VAL A 14 -15.18 -9.54 -0.33
N GLY A 15 -15.26 -10.32 -1.41
CA GLY A 15 -14.54 -11.59 -1.53
C GLY A 15 -13.01 -11.45 -1.42
N GLN A 16 -12.42 -10.33 -1.86
CA GLN A 16 -11.00 -10.04 -1.68
C GLN A 16 -10.64 -9.83 -0.20
N PHE A 17 -11.46 -9.11 0.54
CA PHE A 17 -11.27 -8.92 1.98
C PHE A 17 -11.42 -10.22 2.76
N ALA A 18 -12.32 -11.12 2.36
CA ALA A 18 -12.52 -12.41 3.01
C ALA A 18 -11.30 -13.33 2.99
N LYS A 19 -10.35 -13.09 2.08
CA LYS A 19 -9.08 -13.82 2.00
C LYS A 19 -8.02 -13.30 2.97
N ILE A 20 -8.23 -12.13 3.55
CA ILE A 20 -7.31 -11.54 4.50
C ILE A 20 -7.62 -12.09 5.88
N SER A 21 -6.66 -12.78 6.47
CA SER A 21 -6.77 -13.36 7.81
C SER A 21 -5.51 -13.07 8.63
N GLY A 22 -5.69 -12.97 9.93
CA GLY A 22 -4.63 -12.72 10.89
C GLY A 22 -5.20 -12.74 12.30
N GLU A 23 -4.36 -12.61 13.30
CA GLU A 23 -4.80 -12.52 14.70
C GLU A 23 -5.63 -11.27 14.96
N HIS A 24 -5.33 -10.21 14.24
CA HIS A 24 -6.08 -8.95 14.26
C HIS A 24 -6.30 -8.42 12.85
N VAL A 25 -7.50 -7.97 12.57
CA VAL A 25 -7.85 -7.32 11.31
C VAL A 25 -8.46 -5.96 11.63
N GLU A 26 -7.86 -4.90 11.11
CA GLU A 26 -8.35 -3.53 11.25
C GLU A 26 -8.94 -3.07 9.93
N VAL A 27 -10.08 -2.41 10.00
CA VAL A 27 -10.78 -1.83 8.84
C VAL A 27 -10.92 -0.33 9.04
N TYR A 28 -10.53 0.43 8.03
CA TYR A 28 -10.70 1.87 7.99
C TYR A 28 -11.50 2.26 6.74
N ALA A 29 -12.57 3.00 6.95
CA ALA A 29 -13.41 3.52 5.87
C ALA A 29 -13.26 5.03 5.79
N HIS A 30 -12.78 5.53 4.66
CA HIS A 30 -12.59 6.96 4.40
C HIS A 30 -13.80 7.52 3.63
N LYS A 31 -14.34 8.64 4.13
CA LYS A 31 -15.42 9.39 3.48
C LYS A 31 -14.87 10.70 2.94
N LYS A 32 -15.24 11.06 1.72
CA LYS A 32 -14.91 12.37 1.15
C LYS A 32 -15.70 13.50 1.79
N SER A 33 -16.93 13.21 2.25
CA SER A 33 -17.74 14.12 3.06
C SER A 33 -18.62 13.32 4.02
N ALA A 34 -19.12 13.97 5.07
CA ALA A 34 -19.96 13.34 6.08
C ALA A 34 -21.30 12.80 5.51
N GLU A 35 -21.76 13.36 4.41
CA GLU A 35 -23.04 13.02 3.78
C GLU A 35 -22.92 11.92 2.72
N MET A 36 -21.68 11.58 2.30
CA MET A 36 -21.43 10.56 1.29
C MET A 36 -21.05 9.22 1.93
N PRO A 37 -21.38 8.09 1.29
CA PRO A 37 -20.86 6.80 1.73
C PRO A 37 -19.33 6.75 1.65
N PRO A 38 -18.69 5.85 2.40
CA PRO A 38 -17.25 5.67 2.31
C PRO A 38 -16.81 5.37 0.88
N SER A 39 -15.81 6.10 0.39
CA SER A 39 -15.28 5.93 -0.97
C SER A 39 -14.04 5.05 -1.03
N ILE A 40 -13.31 4.95 0.08
CA ILE A 40 -12.11 4.14 0.20
C ILE A 40 -12.23 3.30 1.46
N VAL A 41 -12.01 2.00 1.32
CA VAL A 41 -11.93 1.08 2.45
C VAL A 41 -10.54 0.44 2.44
N ALA A 42 -9.84 0.56 3.53
CA ALA A 42 -8.56 -0.09 3.77
C ALA A 42 -8.70 -1.12 4.88
N MET A 43 -8.10 -2.29 4.68
CA MET A 43 -8.09 -3.37 5.63
C MET A 43 -6.66 -3.88 5.79
N ILE A 44 -6.23 -4.10 7.00
CA ILE A 44 -4.92 -4.67 7.29
C ILE A 44 -5.06 -5.80 8.31
N ALA A 45 -4.39 -6.91 8.03
CA ALA A 45 -4.25 -8.02 8.96
C ALA A 45 -2.87 -7.96 9.61
N THR A 46 -2.83 -8.10 10.92
CA THR A 46 -1.62 -8.05 11.72
C THR A 46 -1.58 -9.20 12.71
N ASP A 47 -0.42 -9.41 13.32
CA ASP A 47 -0.34 -10.20 14.53
C ASP A 47 -0.88 -9.40 15.74
N LYS A 48 -0.93 -10.04 16.89
CA LYS A 48 -1.46 -9.43 18.10
C LYS A 48 -0.70 -8.17 18.54
N ALA A 49 0.62 -8.18 18.41
CA ALA A 49 1.45 -7.03 18.73
C ALA A 49 1.25 -5.90 17.72
N GLY A 50 1.11 -6.20 16.44
CA GLY A 50 0.85 -5.24 15.38
C GLY A 50 -0.53 -4.56 15.47
N ALA A 51 -1.47 -5.11 16.21
CA ALA A 51 -2.79 -4.53 16.42
C ALA A 51 -2.73 -3.11 17.02
N ALA A 52 -1.71 -2.79 17.80
CA ALA A 52 -1.52 -1.47 18.39
C ALA A 52 -1.35 -0.36 17.34
N VAL A 53 -0.79 -0.67 16.17
CA VAL A 53 -0.56 0.28 15.07
C VAL A 53 -1.38 -0.05 13.82
N ALA A 54 -2.26 -1.03 13.88
CA ALA A 54 -3.06 -1.46 12.73
C ALA A 54 -3.96 -0.34 12.20
N HIS A 55 -4.57 0.45 13.05
CA HIS A 55 -5.40 1.60 12.66
C HIS A 55 -4.58 2.64 11.89
N GLU A 56 -3.39 2.96 12.36
CA GLU A 56 -2.50 3.92 11.72
C GLU A 56 -2.05 3.41 10.35
N ALA A 57 -1.76 2.12 10.25
CA ALA A 57 -1.42 1.48 8.97
C ALA A 57 -2.60 1.48 7.99
N ALA A 58 -3.81 1.21 8.45
CA ALA A 58 -5.02 1.28 7.62
C ALA A 58 -5.28 2.69 7.12
N LEU A 59 -5.09 3.69 7.95
CA LEU A 59 -5.16 5.10 7.57
C LEU A 59 -4.14 5.44 6.49
N GLN A 60 -2.91 4.98 6.64
CA GLN A 60 -1.83 5.14 5.66
C GLN A 60 -2.20 4.52 4.31
N ILE A 61 -2.73 3.30 4.31
CA ILE A 61 -3.17 2.61 3.08
C ILE A 61 -4.21 3.44 2.36
N SER A 62 -5.19 3.97 3.06
CA SER A 62 -6.25 4.78 2.45
C SER A 62 -5.73 6.09 1.88
N ALA A 63 -4.80 6.75 2.58
CA ALA A 63 -4.26 8.06 2.20
C ALA A 63 -3.25 7.98 1.07
N MET A 64 -2.32 7.03 1.13
CA MET A 64 -1.18 6.94 0.22
C MET A 64 -1.35 5.93 -0.91
N GLY A 65 -2.35 5.07 -0.85
CA GLY A 65 -2.62 4.11 -1.90
C GLY A 65 -1.53 3.07 -2.09
N ALA A 66 -0.96 2.54 -1.01
CA ALA A 66 0.01 1.46 -1.08
C ALA A 66 -0.51 0.28 -1.90
N LYS A 67 0.34 -0.36 -2.70
CA LYS A 67 -0.03 -1.48 -3.57
C LYS A 67 0.46 -2.83 -3.04
N TRP A 68 1.59 -2.85 -2.35
CA TRP A 68 2.20 -4.06 -1.80
C TRP A 68 2.64 -3.83 -0.36
N LEU A 69 2.69 -4.91 0.41
CA LEU A 69 3.08 -4.86 1.82
C LEU A 69 4.59 -4.73 1.97
N THR A 70 5.35 -5.55 1.23
CA THR A 70 6.82 -5.60 1.26
C THR A 70 7.39 -5.54 -0.16
N ARG A 71 8.71 -5.29 -0.28
CA ARG A 71 9.41 -5.35 -1.58
C ARG A 71 9.29 -6.72 -2.23
N GLU A 72 9.28 -7.76 -1.44
CA GLU A 72 9.19 -9.15 -1.90
C GLU A 72 7.85 -9.47 -2.56
N ASP A 73 6.80 -8.75 -2.16
CA ASP A 73 5.46 -8.87 -2.76
C ASP A 73 5.35 -8.21 -4.13
N VAL A 74 6.27 -7.28 -4.46
CA VAL A 74 6.30 -6.63 -5.77
C VAL A 74 6.70 -7.64 -6.83
N PRO A 75 5.87 -7.86 -7.89
CA PRO A 75 6.22 -8.79 -8.96
C PRO A 75 7.54 -8.44 -9.64
N ALA A 76 8.33 -9.44 -9.99
CA ALA A 76 9.62 -9.24 -10.63
C ALA A 76 9.51 -8.51 -11.98
N ASP A 77 8.46 -8.76 -12.74
CA ASP A 77 8.18 -8.08 -14.01
C ASP A 77 7.90 -6.59 -13.83
N VAL A 78 7.24 -6.21 -12.75
CA VAL A 78 7.02 -4.79 -12.39
C VAL A 78 8.36 -4.12 -12.06
N VAL A 79 9.20 -4.74 -11.26
CA VAL A 79 10.54 -4.23 -10.91
C VAL A 79 11.41 -4.08 -12.15
N GLU A 80 11.42 -5.08 -13.04
CA GLU A 80 12.20 -5.01 -14.29
C GLU A 80 11.67 -3.94 -15.23
N SER A 81 10.36 -3.75 -15.32
CA SER A 81 9.75 -2.68 -16.10
C SER A 81 10.19 -1.30 -15.59
N GLU A 82 10.14 -1.08 -14.28
CA GLU A 82 10.60 0.17 -13.66
C GLU A 82 12.11 0.40 -13.86
N ARG A 83 12.90 -0.66 -13.76
CA ARG A 83 14.34 -0.62 -14.02
C ARG A 83 14.63 -0.18 -15.45
N ARG A 84 13.94 -0.77 -16.41
CA ARG A 84 14.08 -0.43 -17.83
C ARG A 84 13.70 1.03 -18.09
N VAL A 85 12.56 1.47 -17.60
CA VAL A 85 12.09 2.85 -17.75
C VAL A 85 13.09 3.83 -17.13
N ALA A 86 13.57 3.54 -15.94
CA ALA A 86 14.56 4.37 -15.25
C ALA A 86 15.90 4.44 -16.03
N THR A 87 16.34 3.33 -16.61
CA THR A 87 17.53 3.25 -17.45
C THR A 87 17.37 4.09 -18.73
N GLU A 88 16.30 3.88 -19.47
CA GLU A 88 16.00 4.61 -20.71
C GLU A 88 15.89 6.12 -20.45
N LYS A 89 15.22 6.49 -19.38
CA LYS A 89 15.07 7.91 -18.98
C LYS A 89 16.41 8.53 -18.62
N SER A 90 17.25 7.83 -17.88
CA SER A 90 18.57 8.32 -17.49
C SER A 90 19.48 8.51 -18.71
N LEU A 91 19.45 7.59 -19.66
CA LEU A 91 20.20 7.71 -20.93
C LEU A 91 19.67 8.86 -21.78
N ALA A 92 18.34 9.01 -21.85
CA ALA A 92 17.71 10.13 -22.59
C ALA A 92 18.06 11.50 -21.99
N GLU A 93 18.26 11.57 -20.69
CA GLU A 93 18.74 12.79 -19.99
C GLU A 93 20.24 13.07 -20.19
N GLY A 94 20.94 12.22 -20.94
CA GLY A 94 22.37 12.36 -21.22
C GLY A 94 23.28 11.97 -20.06
N LYS A 95 22.81 11.15 -19.14
CA LYS A 95 23.63 10.68 -18.02
C LYS A 95 24.69 9.68 -18.50
N PRO A 96 25.93 9.76 -17.96
CA PRO A 96 26.96 8.79 -18.30
C PRO A 96 26.57 7.35 -17.94
N GLU A 97 26.85 6.39 -18.82
CA GLU A 97 26.54 4.98 -18.59
C GLU A 97 27.14 4.41 -17.30
N LYS A 98 28.29 4.94 -16.84
CA LYS A 98 28.95 4.53 -15.61
C LYS A 98 28.13 4.77 -14.35
N ILE A 99 27.30 5.84 -14.35
CA ILE A 99 26.49 6.24 -13.19
C ILE A 99 25.02 5.82 -13.33
N VAL A 100 24.59 5.40 -14.50
CA VAL A 100 23.21 4.95 -14.76
C VAL A 100 22.76 3.85 -13.80
N PRO A 101 23.53 2.78 -13.53
CA PRO A 101 23.12 1.76 -12.56
C PRO A 101 22.82 2.32 -11.17
N LYS A 102 23.62 3.26 -10.71
CA LYS A 102 23.44 3.90 -9.41
C LYS A 102 22.18 4.80 -9.37
N ILE A 103 21.93 5.52 -10.45
CA ILE A 103 20.71 6.34 -10.61
C ILE A 103 19.47 5.44 -10.64
N VAL A 104 19.52 4.35 -11.39
CA VAL A 104 18.44 3.36 -11.49
C VAL A 104 18.12 2.75 -10.13
N GLU A 105 19.14 2.37 -9.37
CA GLU A 105 18.97 1.85 -8.02
C GLU A 105 18.28 2.86 -7.09
N GLY A 106 18.70 4.12 -7.14
CA GLY A 106 18.07 5.20 -6.38
C GLY A 106 16.61 5.42 -6.78
N ARG A 107 16.28 5.36 -8.06
CA ARG A 107 14.90 5.46 -8.56
C ARG A 107 14.04 4.27 -8.17
N LEU A 108 14.60 3.06 -8.18
CA LEU A 108 13.90 1.87 -7.70
C LEU A 108 13.61 1.96 -6.20
N ASN A 109 14.55 2.43 -5.40
CA ASN A 109 14.32 2.66 -3.98
C ASN A 109 13.20 3.66 -3.73
N ALA A 110 13.15 4.76 -4.49
CA ALA A 110 12.07 5.74 -4.43
C ALA A 110 10.73 5.11 -4.86
N PHE A 111 10.72 4.29 -5.88
CA PHE A 111 9.54 3.55 -6.33
C PHE A 111 9.01 2.63 -5.23
N PHE A 112 9.87 1.85 -4.58
CA PHE A 112 9.47 1.00 -3.46
C PHE A 112 8.89 1.80 -2.30
N LYS A 113 9.46 2.96 -1.98
CA LYS A 113 8.92 3.86 -0.96
C LYS A 113 7.52 4.42 -1.28
N GLU A 114 7.15 4.45 -2.54
CA GLU A 114 5.83 4.89 -2.97
C GLU A 114 4.79 3.78 -2.94
N VAL A 115 5.16 2.55 -3.28
CA VAL A 115 4.21 1.46 -3.49
C VAL A 115 4.22 0.39 -2.41
N VAL A 116 5.29 0.30 -1.62
CA VAL A 116 5.43 -0.67 -0.53
C VAL A 116 5.01 -0.02 0.79
N LEU A 117 3.94 -0.55 1.40
CA LEU A 117 3.36 0.03 2.61
C LEU A 117 4.39 0.23 3.72
N LEU A 118 5.18 -0.80 4.03
CA LEU A 118 6.13 -0.76 5.15
C LEU A 118 7.30 0.19 4.91
N GLU A 119 7.55 0.59 3.68
CA GLU A 119 8.62 1.53 3.32
C GLU A 119 8.13 2.96 3.13
N GLN A 120 6.82 3.17 3.06
CA GLN A 120 6.26 4.52 2.96
C GLN A 120 6.55 5.34 4.22
N PRO A 121 6.92 6.63 4.06
CA PRO A 121 6.96 7.54 5.19
C PRO A 121 5.58 7.64 5.84
N PHE A 122 5.53 7.56 7.18
CA PHE A 122 4.26 7.66 7.89
C PHE A 122 3.65 9.07 7.75
N VAL A 123 2.38 9.15 7.38
CA VAL A 123 1.71 10.43 7.08
C VAL A 123 1.75 11.41 8.26
N LYS A 124 1.58 10.91 9.47
CA LYS A 124 1.58 11.72 10.69
C LYS A 124 2.98 12.08 11.19
N ASP A 125 3.98 11.25 10.83
CA ASP A 125 5.38 11.46 11.21
C ASP A 125 6.32 10.94 10.11
N PRO A 126 6.65 11.79 9.12
CA PRO A 126 7.50 11.40 7.98
C PRO A 126 8.93 11.00 8.34
N SER A 127 9.37 11.24 9.58
CA SER A 127 10.67 10.78 10.07
C SER A 127 10.73 9.25 10.28
N LYS A 128 9.57 8.60 10.31
CA LYS A 128 9.41 7.16 10.47
C LYS A 128 8.71 6.57 9.27
N THR A 129 8.99 5.29 8.97
CA THR A 129 8.21 4.52 8.02
C THR A 129 7.10 3.74 8.74
N VAL A 130 6.12 3.25 7.97
CA VAL A 130 5.08 2.37 8.53
C VAL A 130 5.70 1.10 9.12
N GLY A 131 6.75 0.57 8.48
CA GLY A 131 7.52 -0.56 9.01
C GLY A 131 8.15 -0.27 10.38
N ASP A 132 8.61 0.95 10.60
CA ASP A 132 9.17 1.36 11.90
C ASP A 132 8.13 1.35 13.01
N LEU A 133 6.88 1.71 12.71
CA LEU A 133 5.77 1.62 13.68
C LEU A 133 5.55 0.18 14.15
N PHE A 134 5.59 -0.78 13.23
CA PHE A 134 5.46 -2.19 13.59
C PHE A 134 6.67 -2.70 14.40
N LYS A 135 7.87 -2.25 14.05
CA LYS A 135 9.08 -2.61 14.81
C LYS A 135 9.04 -2.09 16.25
N GLU A 136 8.54 -0.90 16.46
CA GLU A 136 8.44 -0.28 17.80
C GLU A 136 7.54 -1.09 18.75
N VAL A 137 6.50 -1.72 18.23
CA VAL A 137 5.59 -2.57 19.01
C VAL A 137 5.96 -4.05 18.98
N GLY A 138 7.00 -4.42 18.25
CA GLY A 138 7.41 -5.81 18.06
C GLY A 138 6.41 -6.63 17.25
N GLY A 139 5.60 -5.97 16.43
CA GLY A 139 4.55 -6.59 15.63
C GLY A 139 4.88 -6.70 14.15
N ASN A 140 4.02 -7.39 13.41
CA ASN A 140 4.12 -7.53 11.96
C ASN A 140 2.75 -7.39 11.30
N ALA A 141 2.75 -6.82 10.09
CA ALA A 141 1.62 -6.90 9.18
C ALA A 141 1.74 -8.17 8.32
N THR A 142 0.64 -8.86 8.12
CA THR A 142 0.62 -10.11 7.34
C THR A 142 -0.01 -9.94 5.97
N ALA A 143 -1.00 -9.08 5.84
CA ALA A 143 -1.67 -8.77 4.58
C ALA A 143 -2.43 -7.46 4.68
N PHE A 144 -2.75 -6.85 3.55
CA PHE A 144 -3.66 -5.73 3.47
C PHE A 144 -4.43 -5.71 2.16
N ALA A 145 -5.53 -4.96 2.13
CA ALA A 145 -6.29 -4.67 0.93
C ALA A 145 -6.80 -3.24 0.95
N ARG A 146 -6.95 -2.66 -0.22
CA ARG A 146 -7.54 -1.34 -0.43
C ARG A 146 -8.57 -1.43 -1.54
N VAL A 147 -9.77 -0.97 -1.26
CA VAL A 147 -10.85 -0.88 -2.24
C VAL A 147 -11.33 0.56 -2.33
N GLU A 148 -11.42 1.07 -3.54
CA GLU A 148 -12.01 2.37 -3.81
C GLU A 148 -13.35 2.16 -4.51
N VAL A 149 -14.42 2.63 -3.86
CA VAL A 149 -15.80 2.51 -4.36
C VAL A 149 -16.09 3.68 -5.31
N GLY A 150 -16.72 3.40 -6.45
CA GLY A 150 -17.11 4.42 -7.41
C GLY A 150 -16.08 4.71 -8.50
N LYS A 151 -14.90 4.08 -8.48
CA LYS A 151 -14.10 3.86 -9.68
C LYS A 151 -14.59 2.56 -10.29
N GLY A 152 -15.81 2.59 -10.81
CA GLY A 152 -16.33 1.51 -11.60
C GLY A 152 -15.56 1.47 -12.90
N GLU A 153 -15.12 0.27 -13.24
CA GLU A 153 -15.20 -0.27 -14.57
C GLU A 153 -15.13 0.78 -15.72
N GLU A 154 -14.01 1.48 -15.79
CA GLU A 154 -13.53 1.94 -17.08
C GLU A 154 -12.58 0.86 -17.61
N GLU A 155 -13.12 -0.09 -18.31
CA GLU A 155 -12.37 -0.90 -19.23
C GLU A 155 -11.85 -0.04 -20.38
#